data_62992365052f2bf33f003ef27ad59a1f
#
_entry.id   62992365052f2bf33f003ef27ad59a1f
#
_cell.length_a   1.000
_cell.length_b   1.000
_cell.length_c   1.000
_cell.angle_alpha   90.00
_cell.angle_beta   90.00
_cell.angle_gamma   90.00
#
_symmetry.space_group_name_H-M   'P 1'
#
loop_
_entity.id
_entity.type
_entity.pdbx_description
1 polymer ?
#
loop_
_entity_poly.entity_id
_entity_poly.type
_entity_poly.pdbx_seq_one_letter_code
_entity_poly.pdbx_strand_id
1 'polypeptide(L)'
;MTTSHQKRSSGNLSEEALSIGRALLVCAAFTAVAIPLAISTTLSTPGSLPATTDAAATPVARFAEFGAEKPSTEAQYLANWIADTRDNANVDFVIVDKKFARVFVFDADARLRSSAPVLLGSARGDDSVPGIGTRPIPDVRPEERTTPAGRFIAERGRNTLGEDVVWVDYEAAVSMHRVRTVNPKERRLERLASPTVTDNRISYGCINVPVGFYDTYIRPIFANHRAVVYVMPEIKSLQQVFGAYDVAAKHGVSIPKPSTLQLWGNK
;
A
#
# COMPACT_ATOMS: atom_id res chain seq x y z
N MET A 1 38.71 2.88 -50.25
CA MET A 1 37.24 2.96 -50.08
C MET A 1 36.85 1.88 -49.08
N THR A 2 36.71 2.27 -47.83
CA THR A 2 36.41 1.34 -46.72
C THR A 2 35.13 1.85 -46.06
N THR A 3 34.01 1.17 -46.30
CA THR A 3 32.70 1.47 -45.75
C THR A 3 32.60 0.91 -44.33
N SER A 4 32.57 1.78 -43.36
CA SER A 4 32.31 1.49 -41.95
C SER A 4 30.82 1.23 -41.75
N HIS A 5 30.44 -0.02 -41.42
CA HIS A 5 29.11 -0.39 -40.94
C HIS A 5 28.99 -0.04 -39.46
N GLN A 6 28.29 1.02 -39.18
CA GLN A 6 27.90 1.43 -37.78
C GLN A 6 26.74 0.53 -37.31
N LYS A 7 27.04 -0.44 -36.47
CA LYS A 7 26.10 -1.36 -35.82
C LYS A 7 25.30 -0.58 -34.79
N ARG A 8 24.04 -0.24 -35.08
CA ARG A 8 23.11 0.31 -34.11
C ARG A 8 22.85 -0.71 -33.00
N SER A 9 23.26 -0.39 -31.81
CA SER A 9 22.91 -1.09 -30.58
C SER A 9 21.43 -0.85 -30.31
N SER A 10 20.59 -1.86 -30.55
CA SER A 10 19.22 -1.87 -30.05
C SER A 10 19.26 -2.05 -28.53
N GLY A 11 19.07 -0.97 -27.78
CA GLY A 11 18.92 -1.03 -26.33
C GLY A 11 17.67 -1.87 -26.00
N ASN A 12 17.88 -2.98 -25.28
CA ASN A 12 16.78 -3.74 -24.67
C ASN A 12 16.04 -2.82 -23.69
N LEU A 13 14.86 -2.37 -24.10
CA LEU A 13 13.91 -1.68 -23.23
C LEU A 13 13.54 -2.68 -22.13
N SER A 14 13.63 -2.24 -20.88
CA SER A 14 13.22 -3.07 -19.74
C SER A 14 11.76 -3.49 -19.91
N GLU A 15 11.44 -4.75 -19.63
CA GLU A 15 10.08 -5.31 -19.83
C GLU A 15 9.00 -4.65 -18.96
N GLU A 16 9.35 -3.87 -17.95
CA GLU A 16 8.40 -3.00 -17.25
C GLU A 16 7.72 -2.00 -18.20
N ALA A 17 8.42 -1.60 -19.27
CA ALA A 17 7.91 -0.73 -20.32
C ALA A 17 6.68 -1.27 -21.03
N LEU A 18 6.58 -2.59 -21.18
CA LEU A 18 5.50 -3.24 -21.91
C LEU A 18 4.20 -3.38 -21.10
N SER A 19 4.26 -3.23 -19.76
CA SER A 19 3.10 -3.44 -18.90
C SER A 19 2.13 -2.26 -18.83
N ILE A 20 2.53 -1.06 -19.25
CA ILE A 20 1.78 0.19 -19.04
C ILE A 20 0.94 0.62 -20.26
N GLY A 21 1.16 0.01 -21.41
CA GLY A 21 0.69 0.55 -22.70
C GLY A 21 -0.77 0.31 -23.10
N ARG A 22 -1.62 -0.39 -22.33
CA ARG A 22 -3.02 -0.67 -22.74
C ARG A 22 -3.96 -0.83 -21.56
N ALA A 23 -4.32 0.26 -20.94
CA ALA A 23 -5.51 0.36 -20.10
C ALA A 23 -6.48 1.37 -20.73
N LEU A 24 -7.20 0.95 -21.75
CA LEU A 24 -8.27 1.76 -22.35
C LEU A 24 -9.58 0.98 -22.40
N LEU A 25 -10.61 1.63 -21.79
CA LEU A 25 -12.04 1.49 -22.01
C LEU A 25 -12.76 0.22 -21.54
N VAL A 26 -13.38 0.30 -20.37
CA VAL A 26 -14.77 -0.12 -20.19
C VAL A 26 -15.48 0.92 -19.31
N CYS A 27 -16.22 1.84 -19.95
CA CYS A 27 -17.24 2.65 -19.30
C CYS A 27 -18.47 1.78 -19.08
N ALA A 28 -18.77 1.41 -17.83
CA ALA A 28 -20.04 0.78 -17.46
C ALA A 28 -21.01 1.88 -17.04
N ALA A 29 -22.11 2.02 -17.81
CA ALA A 29 -23.21 2.91 -17.52
C ALA A 29 -23.98 2.42 -16.28
N PHE A 30 -24.10 3.28 -15.26
CA PHE A 30 -24.99 3.04 -14.12
C PHE A 30 -26.39 3.49 -14.48
N THR A 31 -27.34 2.55 -14.62
CA THR A 31 -28.77 2.82 -14.65
C THR A 31 -29.29 2.91 -13.23
N ALA A 32 -29.80 4.09 -12.87
CA ALA A 32 -30.49 4.31 -11.60
C ALA A 32 -31.88 3.66 -11.64
N VAL A 33 -32.12 2.71 -10.75
CA VAL A 33 -33.46 2.15 -10.49
C VAL A 33 -34.06 2.88 -9.30
N ALA A 34 -35.10 3.65 -9.53
CA ALA A 34 -35.90 4.29 -8.49
C ALA A 34 -36.90 3.29 -7.91
N ILE A 35 -36.82 3.03 -6.58
CA ILE A 35 -37.78 2.22 -5.83
C ILE A 35 -38.75 3.17 -5.11
N PRO A 36 -40.07 3.03 -5.28
CA PRO A 36 -41.04 3.86 -4.56
C PRO A 36 -41.15 3.42 -3.10
N LEU A 37 -41.05 4.39 -2.20
CA LEU A 37 -41.21 4.23 -0.75
C LEU A 37 -42.71 4.24 -0.41
N ALA A 38 -43.26 3.09 0.01
CA ALA A 38 -44.59 3.01 0.57
C ALA A 38 -44.56 3.39 2.05
N ILE A 39 -45.22 4.49 2.41
CA ILE A 39 -45.34 4.94 3.81
C ILE A 39 -46.62 4.28 4.39
N SER A 40 -46.43 3.33 5.31
CA SER A 40 -47.52 2.82 6.15
C SER A 40 -47.49 3.52 7.51
N THR A 41 -48.48 4.38 7.77
CA THR A 41 -48.66 5.02 9.06
C THR A 41 -49.47 4.09 9.97
N THR A 42 -48.86 3.51 10.99
CA THR A 42 -49.54 2.88 12.12
C THR A 42 -49.46 3.83 13.32
N LEU A 43 -50.62 4.35 13.76
CA LEU A 43 -50.77 4.99 15.04
C LEU A 43 -50.56 3.96 16.16
N SER A 44 -49.58 4.15 16.99
CA SER A 44 -49.41 3.42 18.24
C SER A 44 -49.38 4.39 19.43
N THR A 45 -50.21 4.10 20.41
CA THR A 45 -50.38 4.76 21.69
C THR A 45 -49.08 4.90 22.52
N PRO A 46 -48.88 5.97 23.32
CA PRO A 46 -47.66 6.12 24.12
C PRO A 46 -47.72 5.29 25.39
N GLY A 47 -47.06 4.13 25.38
CA GLY A 47 -46.69 3.43 26.59
C GLY A 47 -45.31 3.93 27.06
N SER A 48 -45.25 4.62 28.18
CA SER A 48 -43.99 5.02 28.86
C SER A 48 -43.24 3.75 29.27
N LEU A 49 -42.16 3.44 28.52
CA LEU A 49 -41.13 2.55 29.00
C LEU A 49 -40.03 3.38 29.66
N PRO A 50 -39.41 2.91 30.77
CA PRO A 50 -38.32 3.62 31.40
C PRO A 50 -37.16 3.72 30.41
N ALA A 51 -36.66 4.93 30.18
CA ALA A 51 -35.44 5.16 29.42
C ALA A 51 -34.28 4.50 30.16
N THR A 52 -33.91 3.30 29.74
CA THR A 52 -32.58 2.78 30.02
C THR A 52 -31.63 3.71 29.30
N THR A 53 -30.96 4.55 30.05
CA THR A 53 -29.83 5.32 29.58
C THR A 53 -28.77 4.31 29.23
N ASP A 54 -28.70 3.90 27.95
CA ASP A 54 -27.54 3.22 27.42
C ASP A 54 -26.37 4.19 27.63
N ALA A 55 -25.59 3.93 28.67
CA ALA A 55 -24.33 4.61 28.88
C ALA A 55 -23.51 4.24 27.63
N ALA A 56 -23.35 5.19 26.72
CA ALA A 56 -22.55 5.02 25.52
C ALA A 56 -21.19 4.47 25.97
N ALA A 57 -20.94 3.20 25.65
CA ALA A 57 -19.70 2.54 26.00
C ALA A 57 -18.56 3.39 25.46
N THR A 58 -17.69 3.87 26.33
CA THR A 58 -16.52 4.64 25.92
C THR A 58 -15.76 3.82 24.86
N PRO A 59 -15.48 4.36 23.67
CA PRO A 59 -14.81 3.63 22.61
C PRO A 59 -13.47 3.10 23.14
N VAL A 60 -13.33 1.80 23.17
CA VAL A 60 -12.08 1.14 23.61
C VAL A 60 -11.03 1.32 22.51
N ALA A 61 -9.88 1.89 22.87
CA ALA A 61 -8.75 2.06 21.97
C ALA A 61 -8.32 0.71 21.38
N ARG A 62 -8.10 0.66 20.08
CA ARG A 62 -7.62 -0.54 19.38
C ARG A 62 -6.22 -0.29 18.84
N PHE A 63 -5.37 -1.27 19.00
CA PHE A 63 -3.98 -1.24 18.55
C PHE A 63 -3.68 -2.41 17.63
N ALA A 64 -2.79 -2.18 16.66
CA ALA A 64 -2.29 -3.23 15.80
C ALA A 64 -1.31 -4.14 16.55
N GLU A 65 -1.31 -5.42 16.20
CA GLU A 65 -0.44 -6.44 16.79
C GLU A 65 0.64 -6.82 15.79
N PHE A 66 1.89 -6.50 16.09
CA PHE A 66 3.05 -6.81 15.24
C PHE A 66 3.77 -8.13 15.60
N GLY A 67 3.34 -8.81 16.67
CA GLY A 67 4.03 -10.01 17.17
C GLY A 67 5.49 -9.72 17.52
N ALA A 68 6.40 -10.48 16.95
CA ALA A 68 7.85 -10.31 17.15
C ALA A 68 8.50 -9.28 16.18
N GLU A 69 7.75 -8.80 15.19
CA GLU A 69 8.27 -7.82 14.22
C GLU A 69 8.48 -6.45 14.90
N LYS A 70 9.55 -5.76 14.49
CA LYS A 70 9.87 -4.42 14.98
C LYS A 70 9.67 -3.41 13.83
N PRO A 71 8.47 -2.84 13.69
CA PRO A 71 8.19 -1.85 12.66
C PRO A 71 8.87 -0.52 12.99
N SER A 72 8.91 0.39 12.02
CA SER A 72 9.20 1.79 12.31
C SER A 72 8.13 2.39 13.22
N THR A 73 8.48 3.42 13.98
CA THR A 73 7.50 4.15 14.81
C THR A 73 6.33 4.67 13.99
N GLU A 74 6.60 5.15 12.77
CA GLU A 74 5.57 5.65 11.87
C GLU A 74 4.66 4.54 11.34
N ALA A 75 5.21 3.35 11.02
CA ALA A 75 4.40 2.21 10.60
C ALA A 75 3.50 1.70 11.74
N GLN A 76 4.01 1.65 12.96
CA GLN A 76 3.22 1.31 14.15
C GLN A 76 2.10 2.35 14.40
N TYR A 77 2.44 3.63 14.28
CA TYR A 77 1.49 4.73 14.45
C TYR A 77 0.32 4.61 13.44
N LEU A 78 0.64 4.41 12.15
CA LEU A 78 -0.37 4.24 11.11
C LEU A 78 -1.21 2.98 11.33
N ALA A 79 -0.59 1.85 11.64
CA ALA A 79 -1.31 0.60 11.88
C ALA A 79 -2.26 0.71 13.08
N ASN A 80 -1.85 1.38 14.17
CA ASN A 80 -2.70 1.64 15.32
C ASN A 80 -3.90 2.51 14.93
N TRP A 81 -3.68 3.58 14.16
CA TRP A 81 -4.76 4.42 13.67
C TRP A 81 -5.75 3.66 12.78
N ILE A 82 -5.26 2.79 11.89
CA ILE A 82 -6.13 1.92 11.06
C ILE A 82 -6.95 0.99 11.95
N ALA A 83 -6.34 0.37 12.97
CA ALA A 83 -7.02 -0.52 13.91
C ALA A 83 -8.10 0.20 14.72
N ASP A 84 -7.82 1.42 15.21
CA ASP A 84 -8.74 2.21 16.03
C ASP A 84 -9.93 2.72 15.22
N THR A 85 -9.68 3.20 14.01
CA THR A 85 -10.71 3.77 13.13
C THR A 85 -11.46 2.74 12.30
N ARG A 86 -10.90 1.53 12.13
CA ARG A 86 -11.34 0.53 11.14
C ARG A 86 -11.35 1.07 9.70
N ASP A 87 -10.43 1.97 9.39
CA ASP A 87 -10.32 2.57 8.06
C ASP A 87 -10.07 1.50 6.96
N ASN A 88 -9.56 0.34 7.34
CA ASN A 88 -9.45 -0.83 6.45
C ASN A 88 -10.80 -1.44 6.05
N ALA A 89 -11.94 -0.88 6.50
CA ALA A 89 -13.29 -1.39 6.23
C ALA A 89 -13.50 -2.88 6.63
N ASN A 90 -12.81 -3.32 7.68
CA ASN A 90 -12.81 -4.71 8.18
C ASN A 90 -12.35 -5.76 7.15
N VAL A 91 -11.50 -5.39 6.22
CA VAL A 91 -10.81 -6.33 5.31
C VAL A 91 -9.32 -6.37 5.61
N ASP A 92 -8.65 -7.42 5.14
CA ASP A 92 -7.19 -7.51 5.18
C ASP A 92 -6.57 -6.29 4.49
N PHE A 93 -5.41 -5.86 4.96
CA PHE A 93 -4.77 -4.68 4.41
C PHE A 93 -3.24 -4.79 4.36
N VAL A 94 -2.64 -3.91 3.58
CA VAL A 94 -1.19 -3.85 3.38
C VAL A 94 -0.70 -2.45 3.73
N ILE A 95 0.42 -2.36 4.46
CA ILE A 95 1.14 -1.12 4.67
C ILE A 95 2.50 -1.22 3.96
N VAL A 96 2.84 -0.20 3.17
CA VAL A 96 4.15 -0.06 2.52
C VAL A 96 4.88 1.11 3.17
N ASP A 97 5.91 0.81 3.94
CA ASP A 97 6.80 1.79 4.56
C ASP A 97 7.92 2.15 3.58
N LYS A 98 7.78 3.29 2.91
CA LYS A 98 8.76 3.75 1.91
C LYS A 98 10.10 4.15 2.53
N LYS A 99 10.10 4.67 3.76
CA LYS A 99 11.34 5.11 4.44
C LYS A 99 12.26 3.95 4.78
N PHE A 100 11.67 2.79 5.11
CA PHE A 100 12.40 1.59 5.48
C PHE A 100 12.33 0.48 4.42
N ALA A 101 11.69 0.75 3.28
CA ALA A 101 11.52 -0.17 2.17
C ALA A 101 10.96 -1.54 2.61
N ARG A 102 9.89 -1.52 3.42
CA ARG A 102 9.24 -2.71 3.94
C ARG A 102 7.75 -2.72 3.61
N VAL A 103 7.23 -3.92 3.45
CA VAL A 103 5.79 -4.19 3.34
C VAL A 103 5.34 -5.02 4.53
N PHE A 104 4.17 -4.69 5.06
CA PHE A 104 3.50 -5.40 6.15
C PHE A 104 2.12 -5.82 5.68
N VAL A 105 1.75 -7.06 5.92
CA VAL A 105 0.44 -7.63 5.60
C VAL A 105 -0.30 -7.92 6.88
N PHE A 106 -1.49 -7.38 7.03
CA PHE A 106 -2.34 -7.53 8.19
C PHE A 106 -3.65 -8.23 7.84
N ASP A 107 -4.22 -8.93 8.82
CA ASP A 107 -5.60 -9.36 8.74
C ASP A 107 -6.58 -8.21 9.03
N ALA A 108 -7.88 -8.50 8.91
CA ALA A 108 -8.95 -7.53 9.12
C ALA A 108 -8.96 -6.91 10.53
N ASP A 109 -8.41 -7.63 11.52
CA ASP A 109 -8.32 -7.20 12.92
C ASP A 109 -7.01 -6.49 13.27
N ALA A 110 -6.21 -6.14 12.25
CA ALA A 110 -4.91 -5.49 12.37
C ALA A 110 -3.83 -6.34 13.10
N ARG A 111 -3.91 -7.67 12.96
CA ARG A 111 -2.82 -8.55 13.37
C ARG A 111 -1.89 -8.80 12.20
N LEU A 112 -0.59 -8.58 12.42
CA LEU A 112 0.42 -8.81 11.39
C LEU A 112 0.49 -10.29 11.00
N ARG A 113 0.33 -10.57 9.71
CA ARG A 113 0.55 -11.91 9.15
C ARG A 113 1.98 -12.13 8.72
N SER A 114 2.60 -11.13 8.08
CA SER A 114 4.00 -11.21 7.63
C SER A 114 4.53 -9.84 7.19
N SER A 115 5.85 -9.74 7.07
CA SER A 115 6.53 -8.58 6.49
C SER A 115 7.68 -9.01 5.58
N ALA A 116 8.06 -8.15 4.64
CA ALA A 116 9.17 -8.39 3.72
C ALA A 116 9.82 -7.07 3.26
N PRO A 117 11.07 -7.09 2.79
CA PRO A 117 11.64 -5.97 2.06
C PRO A 117 10.94 -5.79 0.71
N VAL A 118 10.97 -4.56 0.17
CA VAL A 118 10.39 -4.22 -1.14
C VAL A 118 11.34 -3.37 -1.96
N LEU A 119 11.21 -3.44 -3.31
CA LEU A 119 11.80 -2.44 -4.19
C LEU A 119 10.72 -1.42 -4.58
N LEU A 120 11.10 -0.16 -4.61
CA LEU A 120 10.23 0.98 -4.80
C LEU A 120 10.71 1.85 -5.97
N GLY A 121 9.93 2.87 -6.29
CA GLY A 121 10.30 3.91 -7.24
C GLY A 121 11.69 4.48 -6.99
N SER A 122 12.46 4.70 -8.06
CA SER A 122 13.84 5.17 -7.96
C SER A 122 13.93 6.60 -7.42
N ALA A 123 12.90 7.41 -7.59
CA ALA A 123 12.81 8.75 -7.02
C ALA A 123 12.10 8.74 -5.67
N ARG A 124 12.50 9.64 -4.78
CA ARG A 124 11.77 9.95 -3.56
C ARG A 124 10.66 10.94 -3.86
N GLY A 125 9.51 10.75 -3.21
CA GLY A 125 8.36 11.64 -3.37
C GLY A 125 7.08 10.96 -2.92
N ASP A 126 6.04 11.76 -2.74
CA ASP A 126 4.75 11.29 -2.25
C ASP A 126 3.63 11.43 -3.28
N ASP A 127 3.90 12.10 -4.38
CA ASP A 127 2.91 12.36 -5.41
C ASP A 127 3.31 11.72 -6.75
N SER A 128 2.32 11.29 -7.52
CA SER A 128 2.48 10.96 -8.93
C SER A 128 2.28 12.20 -9.80
N VAL A 129 3.00 12.27 -10.89
CA VAL A 129 2.77 13.33 -11.87
C VAL A 129 1.48 13.04 -12.66
N PRO A 130 0.59 14.02 -12.85
CA PRO A 130 -0.63 13.81 -13.61
C PRO A 130 -0.37 13.22 -15.01
N GLY A 131 -1.14 12.19 -15.37
CA GLY A 131 -1.04 11.50 -16.66
C GLY A 131 0.18 10.59 -16.83
N ILE A 132 0.96 10.33 -15.76
CA ILE A 132 2.16 9.49 -15.84
C ILE A 132 1.85 8.06 -16.27
N GLY A 133 0.71 7.51 -15.86
CA GLY A 133 0.33 6.12 -16.17
C GLY A 133 0.03 5.86 -17.65
N THR A 134 -0.22 6.90 -18.44
CA THR A 134 -0.42 6.81 -19.91
C THR A 134 0.80 7.21 -20.71
N ARG A 135 1.85 7.71 -20.03
CA ARG A 135 3.07 8.17 -20.69
C ARG A 135 3.96 6.97 -21.05
N PRO A 136 4.57 6.97 -22.27
CA PRO A 136 5.57 5.97 -22.60
C PRO A 136 6.73 5.94 -21.58
N ILE A 137 7.18 4.77 -21.19
CA ILE A 137 8.24 4.65 -20.16
C ILE A 137 9.53 5.41 -20.49
N PRO A 138 10.04 5.45 -21.73
CA PRO A 138 11.22 6.26 -22.05
C PRO A 138 11.06 7.74 -21.75
N ASP A 139 9.81 8.22 -21.73
CA ASP A 139 9.48 9.63 -21.49
C ASP A 139 9.26 9.94 -20.00
N VAL A 140 9.27 8.92 -19.12
CA VAL A 140 9.19 9.10 -17.66
C VAL A 140 10.57 9.47 -17.13
N ARG A 141 10.70 10.73 -16.69
CA ARG A 141 11.96 11.26 -16.20
C ARG A 141 12.37 10.60 -14.88
N PRO A 142 13.66 10.50 -14.56
CA PRO A 142 14.14 9.86 -13.35
C PRO A 142 13.48 10.38 -12.05
N GLU A 143 13.28 11.69 -11.94
CA GLU A 143 12.67 12.36 -10.79
C GLU A 143 11.15 12.11 -10.64
N GLU A 144 10.50 11.60 -11.68
CA GLU A 144 9.07 11.28 -11.70
C GLU A 144 8.77 9.82 -11.29
N ARG A 145 9.81 8.99 -11.12
CA ARG A 145 9.68 7.56 -10.82
C ARG A 145 9.41 7.31 -9.34
N THR A 146 8.36 7.92 -8.82
CA THR A 146 7.96 7.84 -7.42
C THR A 146 6.94 6.73 -7.18
N THR A 147 6.97 6.12 -5.98
CA THR A 147 5.86 5.33 -5.47
C THR A 147 4.96 6.30 -4.69
N PRO A 148 3.75 6.63 -5.18
CA PRO A 148 2.90 7.64 -4.54
C PRO A 148 2.44 7.18 -3.16
N ALA A 149 2.32 8.13 -2.22
CA ALA A 149 1.75 7.90 -0.91
C ALA A 149 0.24 8.06 -0.95
N GLY A 150 -0.48 7.23 -0.19
CA GLY A 150 -1.92 7.32 -0.12
C GLY A 150 -2.58 6.04 0.38
N ARG A 151 -3.91 6.13 0.50
CA ARG A 151 -4.81 5.01 0.76
C ARG A 151 -5.46 4.57 -0.55
N PHE A 152 -5.19 3.36 -0.97
CA PHE A 152 -5.65 2.82 -2.24
C PHE A 152 -6.56 1.62 -2.03
N ILE A 153 -7.69 1.61 -2.72
CA ILE A 153 -8.52 0.39 -2.85
C ILE A 153 -7.93 -0.40 -4.01
N ALA A 154 -7.10 -1.37 -3.66
CA ALA A 154 -6.35 -2.14 -4.64
C ALA A 154 -7.11 -3.39 -5.09
N GLU A 155 -6.85 -3.84 -6.30
CA GLU A 155 -7.49 -5.01 -6.88
C GLU A 155 -6.53 -5.84 -7.72
N ARG A 156 -6.82 -7.13 -7.78
CA ARG A 156 -6.05 -8.05 -8.62
C ARG A 156 -6.34 -7.78 -10.11
N GLY A 157 -5.28 -7.83 -10.90
CA GLY A 157 -5.39 -7.71 -12.34
C GLY A 157 -4.27 -8.45 -13.05
N ARG A 158 -4.12 -8.17 -14.34
CA ARG A 158 -3.02 -8.67 -15.14
C ARG A 158 -2.27 -7.51 -15.77
N ASN A 159 -0.95 -7.64 -15.85
CA ASN A 159 -0.14 -6.73 -16.65
C ASN A 159 -0.21 -7.11 -18.15
N THR A 160 0.46 -6.34 -19.00
CA THR A 160 0.46 -6.58 -20.46
C THR A 160 1.15 -7.88 -20.87
N LEU A 161 1.94 -8.48 -19.99
CA LEU A 161 2.57 -9.80 -20.20
C LEU A 161 1.67 -10.95 -19.71
N GLY A 162 0.47 -10.66 -19.19
CA GLY A 162 -0.45 -11.66 -18.67
C GLY A 162 -0.13 -12.13 -17.25
N GLU A 163 0.91 -11.57 -16.59
CA GLU A 163 1.22 -11.91 -15.19
C GLU A 163 0.21 -11.29 -14.25
N ASP A 164 -0.16 -12.00 -13.19
CA ASP A 164 -1.02 -11.45 -12.16
C ASP A 164 -0.27 -10.45 -11.28
N VAL A 165 -0.91 -9.31 -11.10
CA VAL A 165 -0.43 -8.17 -10.28
C VAL A 165 -1.56 -7.66 -9.42
N VAL A 166 -1.24 -6.86 -8.42
CA VAL A 166 -2.22 -6.05 -7.66
C VAL A 166 -2.06 -4.60 -8.11
N TRP A 167 -3.09 -4.06 -8.74
CA TRP A 167 -3.14 -2.64 -9.10
C TRP A 167 -3.41 -1.83 -7.84
N VAL A 168 -2.44 -0.99 -7.46
CA VAL A 168 -2.49 -0.11 -6.28
C VAL A 168 -3.04 1.25 -6.70
N ASP A 169 -2.44 1.87 -7.70
CA ASP A 169 -2.90 3.11 -8.30
C ASP A 169 -2.96 2.92 -9.82
N TYR A 170 -4.17 2.74 -10.32
CA TYR A 170 -4.39 2.44 -11.73
C TYR A 170 -4.09 3.65 -12.63
N GLU A 171 -4.40 4.86 -12.17
CA GLU A 171 -4.18 6.09 -12.92
C GLU A 171 -2.70 6.42 -13.07
N ALA A 172 -1.93 6.14 -12.03
CA ALA A 172 -0.47 6.29 -12.06
C ALA A 172 0.25 5.06 -12.61
N ALA A 173 -0.47 4.00 -13.01
CA ALA A 173 0.05 2.70 -13.44
C ALA A 173 1.00 2.06 -12.42
N VAL A 174 0.70 2.19 -11.13
CA VAL A 174 1.46 1.60 -10.03
C VAL A 174 0.83 0.28 -9.61
N SER A 175 1.59 -0.80 -9.72
CA SER A 175 1.20 -2.12 -9.26
C SER A 175 2.16 -2.69 -8.23
N MET A 176 1.65 -3.61 -7.40
CA MET A 176 2.46 -4.49 -6.56
C MET A 176 2.57 -5.85 -7.24
N HIS A 177 3.80 -6.33 -7.40
CA HIS A 177 4.06 -7.56 -8.13
C HIS A 177 5.33 -8.26 -7.64
N ARG A 178 5.53 -9.49 -8.08
CA ARG A 178 6.76 -10.25 -7.80
C ARG A 178 7.98 -9.52 -8.35
N VAL A 179 9.08 -9.55 -7.61
CA VAL A 179 10.35 -9.04 -8.13
C VAL A 179 10.72 -9.80 -9.42
N ARG A 180 11.13 -9.03 -10.43
CA ARG A 180 11.53 -9.55 -11.74
C ARG A 180 13.02 -9.37 -11.95
N THR A 181 13.69 -10.41 -12.47
CA THR A 181 15.15 -10.45 -12.64
C THR A 181 15.57 -10.46 -14.10
N VAL A 182 14.72 -9.97 -14.99
CA VAL A 182 14.92 -10.00 -16.45
C VAL A 182 16.17 -9.24 -16.86
N ASN A 183 16.49 -8.16 -16.18
CA ASN A 183 17.72 -7.39 -16.40
C ASN A 183 18.73 -7.67 -15.27
N PRO A 184 19.75 -8.53 -15.50
CA PRO A 184 20.73 -8.85 -14.46
C PRO A 184 21.54 -7.64 -13.97
N LYS A 185 21.68 -6.58 -14.78
CA LYS A 185 22.41 -5.36 -14.40
C LYS A 185 21.73 -4.59 -13.28
N GLU A 186 20.42 -4.76 -13.12
CA GLU A 186 19.66 -4.11 -12.05
C GLU A 186 19.87 -4.76 -10.69
N ARG A 187 20.37 -6.00 -10.64
CA ARG A 187 20.71 -6.72 -9.41
C ARG A 187 19.55 -6.72 -8.39
N ARG A 188 18.32 -6.89 -8.85
CA ARG A 188 17.12 -6.68 -8.03
C ARG A 188 17.04 -7.59 -6.81
N LEU A 189 17.49 -8.84 -6.87
CA LEU A 189 17.51 -9.74 -5.70
C LEU A 189 18.53 -9.29 -4.66
N GLU A 190 19.70 -8.83 -5.09
CA GLU A 190 20.73 -8.31 -4.19
C GLU A 190 20.25 -7.01 -3.52
N ARG A 191 19.63 -6.12 -4.27
CA ARG A 191 19.01 -4.90 -3.75
C ARG A 191 17.91 -5.21 -2.73
N LEU A 192 17.08 -6.20 -3.00
CA LEU A 192 16.00 -6.63 -2.11
C LEU A 192 16.54 -7.20 -0.79
N ALA A 193 17.70 -7.87 -0.83
CA ALA A 193 18.37 -8.41 0.34
C ALA A 193 19.29 -7.40 1.07
N SER A 194 19.51 -6.23 0.48
CA SER A 194 20.39 -5.22 1.06
C SER A 194 19.78 -4.61 2.33
N PRO A 195 20.56 -4.41 3.40
CA PRO A 195 20.12 -3.66 4.57
C PRO A 195 20.07 -2.14 4.31
N THR A 196 20.60 -1.67 3.19
CA THR A 196 20.67 -0.25 2.83
C THR A 196 19.43 0.14 2.04
N VAL A 197 18.58 0.96 2.63
CA VAL A 197 17.29 1.38 2.04
C VAL A 197 17.42 2.03 0.66
N THR A 198 18.51 2.75 0.39
CA THR A 198 18.76 3.37 -0.92
C THR A 198 18.92 2.34 -2.03
N ASP A 199 19.37 1.13 -1.71
CA ASP A 199 19.50 0.05 -2.69
C ASP A 199 18.12 -0.46 -3.15
N ASN A 200 17.09 -0.27 -2.35
CA ASN A 200 15.74 -0.67 -2.68
C ASN A 200 15.02 0.27 -3.68
N ARG A 201 15.71 1.32 -4.17
CA ARG A 201 15.16 2.29 -5.12
C ARG A 201 15.60 1.98 -6.55
N ILE A 202 14.67 1.42 -7.37
CA ILE A 202 15.01 0.98 -8.72
C ILE A 202 13.84 1.03 -9.72
N SER A 203 12.59 0.92 -9.26
CA SER A 203 11.43 0.83 -10.16
C SER A 203 10.98 2.19 -10.70
N TYR A 204 10.02 2.17 -11.60
CA TYR A 204 9.33 3.37 -12.12
C TYR A 204 8.16 3.82 -11.23
N GLY A 205 7.98 3.22 -10.06
CA GLY A 205 6.90 3.50 -9.10
C GLY A 205 6.29 2.21 -8.56
N CYS A 206 6.33 1.12 -9.32
CA CYS A 206 5.80 -0.18 -8.90
C CYS A 206 6.49 -0.71 -7.65
N ILE A 207 5.74 -1.45 -6.83
CA ILE A 207 6.17 -2.08 -5.59
C ILE A 207 6.53 -3.53 -5.89
N ASN A 208 7.83 -3.86 -5.83
CA ASN A 208 8.29 -5.22 -6.11
C ASN A 208 8.53 -5.96 -4.79
N VAL A 209 7.90 -7.11 -4.61
CA VAL A 209 8.04 -7.94 -3.41
C VAL A 209 8.71 -9.27 -3.73
N PRO A 210 9.29 -9.99 -2.73
CA PRO A 210 9.81 -11.33 -2.95
C PRO A 210 8.75 -12.27 -3.53
N VAL A 211 9.14 -13.16 -4.46
CA VAL A 211 8.20 -14.07 -5.16
C VAL A 211 7.35 -14.87 -4.17
N GLY A 212 7.99 -15.56 -3.22
CA GLY A 212 7.29 -16.37 -2.23
C GLY A 212 6.36 -15.54 -1.32
N PHE A 213 6.76 -14.31 -0.98
CA PHE A 213 5.92 -13.41 -0.20
C PHE A 213 4.66 -12.97 -0.96
N TYR A 214 4.82 -12.65 -2.25
CA TYR A 214 3.66 -12.32 -3.10
C TYR A 214 2.68 -13.50 -3.16
N ASP A 215 3.18 -14.70 -3.42
CA ASP A 215 2.34 -15.89 -3.58
C ASP A 215 1.62 -16.30 -2.30
N THR A 216 2.30 -16.17 -1.17
CA THR A 216 1.77 -16.64 0.13
C THR A 216 0.89 -15.60 0.83
N TYR A 217 1.24 -14.31 0.74
CA TYR A 217 0.58 -13.28 1.55
C TYR A 217 -0.15 -12.21 0.73
N ILE A 218 0.38 -11.80 -0.43
CA ILE A 218 -0.27 -10.74 -1.23
C ILE A 218 -1.40 -11.31 -2.08
N ARG A 219 -1.10 -12.27 -2.93
CA ARG A 219 -2.10 -12.84 -3.87
C ARG A 219 -3.38 -13.34 -3.19
N PRO A 220 -3.35 -14.04 -2.03
CA PRO A 220 -4.57 -14.52 -1.39
C PRO A 220 -5.51 -13.41 -0.92
N ILE A 221 -4.98 -12.29 -0.41
CA ILE A 221 -5.80 -11.15 0.05
C ILE A 221 -6.67 -10.60 -1.08
N PHE A 222 -6.12 -10.56 -2.30
CA PHE A 222 -6.79 -9.99 -3.46
C PHE A 222 -7.45 -11.05 -4.37
N ALA A 223 -7.57 -12.30 -3.90
CA ALA A 223 -8.07 -13.39 -4.74
C ALA A 223 -9.53 -13.20 -5.17
N ASN A 224 -10.39 -12.77 -4.25
CA ASN A 224 -11.85 -12.71 -4.44
C ASN A 224 -12.46 -11.34 -4.10
N HIS A 225 -11.69 -10.38 -3.64
CA HIS A 225 -12.17 -9.06 -3.22
C HIS A 225 -11.07 -8.01 -3.34
N ARG A 226 -11.48 -6.75 -3.23
CA ARG A 226 -10.57 -5.62 -3.09
C ARG A 226 -10.09 -5.55 -1.64
N ALA A 227 -8.87 -5.08 -1.45
CA ALA A 227 -8.31 -4.79 -0.13
C ALA A 227 -7.63 -3.42 -0.13
N VAL A 228 -7.27 -2.94 1.05
CA VAL A 228 -6.68 -1.61 1.19
C VAL A 228 -5.16 -1.71 1.22
N VAL A 229 -4.50 -0.88 0.42
CA VAL A 229 -3.05 -0.67 0.47
C VAL A 229 -2.77 0.75 0.93
N TYR A 230 -2.05 0.88 2.04
CA TYR A 230 -1.57 2.15 2.57
C TYR A 230 -0.10 2.30 2.20
N VAL A 231 0.20 3.25 1.33
CA VAL A 231 1.58 3.61 1.01
C VAL A 231 1.97 4.82 1.85
N MET A 232 2.87 4.62 2.80
CA MET A 232 3.28 5.67 3.73
C MET A 232 4.07 6.78 3.01
N PRO A 233 3.87 8.04 3.43
CA PRO A 233 4.65 9.15 2.90
C PRO A 233 6.10 9.10 3.38
N GLU A 234 6.99 9.72 2.61
CA GLU A 234 8.38 9.90 3.01
C GLU A 234 8.77 11.39 3.15
N ILE A 235 7.94 12.30 2.62
CA ILE A 235 8.12 13.75 2.70
C ILE A 235 6.99 14.38 3.54
N LYS A 236 5.73 14.06 3.23
CA LYS A 236 4.56 14.51 3.99
C LYS A 236 4.45 13.78 5.33
N SER A 237 3.64 14.29 6.24
CA SER A 237 3.31 13.57 7.48
C SER A 237 2.16 12.57 7.26
N LEU A 238 2.03 11.58 8.16
CA LEU A 238 0.91 10.64 8.17
C LEU A 238 -0.43 11.37 8.37
N GLN A 239 -0.43 12.45 9.15
CA GLN A 239 -1.61 13.28 9.34
C GLN A 239 -2.05 13.98 8.04
N GLN A 240 -1.10 14.51 7.26
CA GLN A 240 -1.42 15.16 5.98
C GLN A 240 -1.98 14.20 4.94
N VAL A 241 -1.51 12.95 4.92
CA VAL A 241 -1.90 11.97 3.90
C VAL A 241 -3.16 11.18 4.31
N PHE A 242 -3.26 10.80 5.61
CA PHE A 242 -4.31 9.89 6.09
C PHE A 242 -5.26 10.53 7.11
N GLY A 243 -4.94 11.71 7.65
CA GLY A 243 -5.64 12.25 8.82
C GLY A 243 -5.31 11.48 10.11
N ALA A 244 -4.22 10.69 10.11
CA ALA A 244 -3.86 9.83 11.22
C ALA A 244 -3.51 10.62 12.48
N TYR A 245 -3.93 10.09 13.64
CA TYR A 245 -3.70 10.66 14.98
C TYR A 245 -3.07 9.61 15.91
N ASP A 246 -2.49 10.08 17.01
CA ASP A 246 -1.98 9.20 18.07
C ASP A 246 -3.14 8.60 18.87
N VAL A 247 -3.34 7.28 18.69
CA VAL A 247 -4.41 6.54 19.35
C VAL A 247 -4.24 6.54 20.87
N ALA A 248 -3.00 6.38 21.36
CA ALA A 248 -2.73 6.37 22.79
C ALA A 248 -3.05 7.74 23.42
N ALA A 249 -2.61 8.81 22.79
CA ALA A 249 -2.91 10.18 23.25
C ALA A 249 -4.41 10.48 23.20
N LYS A 250 -5.10 10.07 22.12
CA LYS A 250 -6.54 10.30 21.96
C LYS A 250 -7.37 9.62 23.04
N HIS A 251 -7.01 8.40 23.43
CA HIS A 251 -7.76 7.61 24.41
C HIS A 251 -7.17 7.69 25.82
N GLY A 252 -6.12 8.49 26.06
CA GLY A 252 -5.48 8.63 27.37
C GLY A 252 -4.80 7.34 27.86
N VAL A 253 -4.37 6.47 26.93
CA VAL A 253 -3.72 5.19 27.22
C VAL A 253 -2.21 5.37 27.25
N SER A 254 -1.56 5.01 28.37
CA SER A 254 -0.10 4.96 28.45
C SER A 254 0.40 3.67 27.79
N ILE A 255 1.04 3.76 26.62
CA ILE A 255 1.78 2.64 26.06
C ILE A 255 3.14 2.60 26.76
N PRO A 256 3.55 1.46 27.36
CA PRO A 256 4.88 1.32 27.95
C PRO A 256 5.91 1.59 26.83
N LYS A 257 6.78 2.58 27.04
CA LYS A 257 7.93 2.76 26.14
C LYS A 257 8.74 1.48 26.17
N PRO A 258 9.22 0.96 25.02
CA PRO A 258 10.14 -0.16 25.04
C PRO A 258 11.31 0.23 25.94
N SER A 259 11.58 -0.62 26.96
CA SER A 259 12.67 -0.41 27.90
C SER A 259 13.95 -0.25 27.12
N THR A 260 14.60 0.90 27.26
CA THR A 260 15.97 1.12 26.78
C THR A 260 16.81 0.04 27.43
N LEU A 261 17.26 -0.94 26.63
CA LEU A 261 18.23 -1.93 27.09
C LEU A 261 19.43 -1.15 27.62
N GLN A 262 19.64 -1.23 28.93
CA GLN A 262 20.87 -0.74 29.58
C GLN A 262 22.02 -1.40 28.83
N LEU A 263 22.82 -0.55 28.18
CA LEU A 263 24.14 -0.93 27.70
C LEU A 263 24.95 -1.37 28.94
N TRP A 264 25.11 -2.67 29.09
CA TRP A 264 26.04 -3.23 30.06
C TRP A 264 27.42 -2.75 29.65
N GLY A 265 27.93 -1.79 30.42
CA GLY A 265 29.31 -1.37 30.35
C GLY A 265 30.22 -2.54 30.64
N ASN A 266 31.08 -2.86 29.69
CA ASN A 266 32.23 -3.73 29.92
C ASN A 266 33.19 -3.02 30.85
N LYS A 267 33.49 -3.70 31.99
CA LYS A 267 34.73 -3.51 32.71
C LYS A 267 35.78 -4.39 32.07
#